data_ace859c2a14b07ff2abbf2039f6ab62a
#
_entry.id   ace859c2a14b07ff2abbf2039f6ab62a
#
_cell.length_a   1.000
_cell.length_b   1.000
_cell.length_c   1.000
_cell.angle_alpha   90.00
_cell.angle_beta   90.00
_cell.angle_gamma   90.00
#
_symmetry.space_group_name_H-M   'P 1'
#
loop_
_entity.id
_entity.type
_entity.pdbx_description
1 polymer ?
#
loop_
_entity_poly.entity_id
_entity_poly.type
_entity_poly.pdbx_seq_one_letter_code
_entity_poly.pdbx_strand_id
1 'polypeptide(L)'
;ARGLTRFMGGGAEKHIAQLTAEMKAAAADMDFERAAILRDDIAALTKAFERNAVVLGATVDADLFAYAEDDLEASVQVFFVRGGRIRGQRGWIVEKVNDSTDAQLIEQLIAQVYSDIAASLASQKDAEKSLNSYDIPRSVLVPVEPENKEQLASWLAEVRGGPVEISVPQRGDKAELMKTVAENARQSLTLHKSRRAGDLTTRSASLVELQEALELPDPLLRIECYDISHVQGTNVVASMVVFEDGMP
;
A
#
# COMPACT_ATOMS: atom_id res chain seq x y z
N ALA A 1 25.65 -8.91 -3.51
CA ALA A 1 24.23 -9.19 -3.76
C ALA A 1 23.59 -10.07 -2.67
N ARG A 2 24.06 -11.29 -2.39
CA ARG A 2 23.46 -12.21 -1.38
C ARG A 2 23.43 -11.65 0.06
N GLY A 3 24.40 -10.82 0.47
CA GLY A 3 24.44 -10.15 1.77
C GLY A 3 23.32 -9.11 1.93
N LEU A 4 23.06 -8.32 0.88
CA LEU A 4 22.02 -7.30 0.85
C LEU A 4 20.61 -7.91 0.91
N THR A 5 20.38 -9.02 0.21
CA THR A 5 19.10 -9.73 0.22
C THR A 5 18.79 -10.33 1.61
N ARG A 6 19.82 -10.91 2.27
CA ARG A 6 19.69 -11.42 3.65
C ARG A 6 19.49 -10.28 4.67
N PHE A 7 20.11 -9.14 4.44
CA PHE A 7 19.96 -7.93 5.21
C PHE A 7 18.54 -7.34 5.11
N MET A 8 18.00 -7.26 3.90
CA MET A 8 16.63 -6.78 3.65
C MET A 8 15.55 -7.73 4.21
N GLY A 9 15.85 -9.02 4.36
CA GLY A 9 14.93 -10.06 4.83
C GLY A 9 14.82 -10.23 6.37
N GLY A 10 15.20 -9.23 7.19
CA GLY A 10 15.08 -9.30 8.66
C GLY A 10 16.37 -9.67 9.41
N GLY A 11 17.49 -9.85 8.71
CA GLY A 11 18.80 -10.12 9.31
C GLY A 11 19.57 -8.91 9.83
N ALA A 12 18.96 -7.75 9.82
CA ALA A 12 19.60 -6.48 10.12
C ALA A 12 20.15 -6.36 11.55
N GLU A 13 19.38 -6.79 12.54
CA GLU A 13 19.84 -6.75 13.94
C GLU A 13 21.05 -7.67 14.15
N LYS A 14 21.04 -8.86 13.54
CA LYS A 14 22.18 -9.76 13.58
C LYS A 14 23.40 -9.16 12.88
N HIS A 15 23.21 -8.47 11.78
CA HIS A 15 24.28 -7.81 11.04
C HIS A 15 24.87 -6.63 11.81
N ILE A 16 24.03 -5.79 12.43
CA ILE A 16 24.49 -4.70 13.32
C ILE A 16 25.23 -5.26 14.53
N ALA A 17 24.74 -6.35 15.13
CA ALA A 17 25.43 -7.02 16.23
C ALA A 17 26.81 -7.56 15.80
N GLN A 18 26.93 -8.13 14.60
CA GLN A 18 28.18 -8.60 14.02
C GLN A 18 29.15 -7.42 13.79
N LEU A 19 28.72 -6.34 13.12
CA LEU A 19 29.55 -5.14 12.92
C LEU A 19 29.96 -4.51 14.24
N THR A 20 29.11 -4.54 15.25
CA THR A 20 29.44 -4.06 16.59
C THR A 20 30.54 -4.91 17.26
N ALA A 21 30.51 -6.23 17.07
CA ALA A 21 31.55 -7.10 17.57
C ALA A 21 32.90 -6.86 16.84
N GLU A 22 32.86 -6.70 15.51
CA GLU A 22 34.03 -6.39 14.68
C GLU A 22 34.62 -5.02 15.03
N MET A 23 33.79 -4.00 15.29
CA MET A 23 34.24 -2.68 15.74
C MET A 23 34.97 -2.76 17.08
N LYS A 24 34.44 -3.53 18.04
CA LYS A 24 35.08 -3.73 19.37
C LYS A 24 36.41 -4.47 19.23
N ALA A 25 36.50 -5.45 18.36
CA ALA A 25 37.74 -6.19 18.08
C ALA A 25 38.81 -5.26 17.46
N ALA A 26 38.45 -4.48 16.43
CA ALA A 26 39.34 -3.50 15.84
C ALA A 26 39.87 -2.46 16.86
N ALA A 27 38.98 -1.99 17.75
CA ALA A 27 39.38 -1.07 18.81
C ALA A 27 40.31 -1.73 19.84
N ALA A 28 40.14 -3.01 20.18
CA ALA A 28 41.03 -3.76 21.04
C ALA A 28 42.43 -3.97 20.42
N ASP A 29 42.46 -4.15 19.09
CA ASP A 29 43.71 -4.26 18.32
C ASP A 29 44.35 -2.90 17.99
N MET A 30 43.82 -1.79 18.58
CA MET A 30 44.23 -0.39 18.37
C MET A 30 44.10 0.09 16.89
N ASP A 31 43.35 -0.62 16.07
CA ASP A 31 42.99 -0.20 14.71
C ASP A 31 41.80 0.78 14.76
N PHE A 32 42.11 2.01 15.16
CA PHE A 32 41.08 3.04 15.38
C PHE A 32 40.46 3.54 14.07
N GLU A 33 41.17 3.48 12.94
CA GLU A 33 40.59 3.84 11.63
C GLU A 33 39.49 2.87 11.23
N ARG A 34 39.76 1.58 11.33
CA ARG A 34 38.77 0.55 11.04
C ARG A 34 37.59 0.58 12.03
N ALA A 35 37.86 0.80 13.32
CA ALA A 35 36.82 0.95 14.31
C ALA A 35 35.92 2.15 14.03
N ALA A 36 36.46 3.28 13.57
CA ALA A 36 35.70 4.47 13.19
C ALA A 36 34.81 4.23 11.97
N ILE A 37 35.32 3.58 10.93
CA ILE A 37 34.53 3.20 9.74
C ILE A 37 33.34 2.31 10.13
N LEU A 38 33.59 1.27 10.93
CA LEU A 38 32.56 0.36 11.40
C LEU A 38 31.52 1.05 12.28
N ARG A 39 31.92 2.02 13.12
CA ARG A 39 31.02 2.86 13.91
C ARG A 39 30.09 3.67 13.01
N ASP A 40 30.62 4.29 11.98
CA ASP A 40 29.88 5.15 11.06
C ASP A 40 28.93 4.31 10.19
N ASP A 41 29.34 3.12 9.77
CA ASP A 41 28.48 2.14 9.09
C ASP A 41 27.32 1.67 9.99
N ILE A 42 27.60 1.36 11.28
CA ILE A 42 26.57 1.01 12.28
C ILE A 42 25.58 2.16 12.45
N ALA A 43 26.08 3.39 12.58
CA ALA A 43 25.22 4.57 12.73
C ALA A 43 24.32 4.79 11.51
N ALA A 44 24.87 4.68 10.30
CA ALA A 44 24.11 4.80 9.04
C ALA A 44 23.04 3.70 8.91
N LEU A 45 23.40 2.46 9.24
CA LEU A 45 22.48 1.34 9.26
C LEU A 45 21.38 1.53 10.29
N THR A 46 21.72 1.90 11.53
CA THR A 46 20.75 2.16 12.61
C THR A 46 19.76 3.25 12.19
N LYS A 47 20.24 4.36 11.65
CA LYS A 47 19.40 5.45 11.16
C LYS A 47 18.49 5.04 10.00
N ALA A 48 18.96 4.15 9.11
CA ALA A 48 18.13 3.59 8.06
C ALA A 48 17.03 2.66 8.62
N PHE A 49 17.31 1.99 9.76
CA PHE A 49 16.34 1.13 10.46
C PHE A 49 15.38 1.89 11.35
N GLU A 50 15.76 3.00 11.96
CA GLU A 50 14.86 3.85 12.74
C GLU A 50 13.68 4.38 11.91
N ARG A 51 13.83 4.48 10.58
CA ARG A 51 12.72 4.77 9.67
C ARG A 51 11.66 3.65 9.57
N ASN A 52 12.00 2.43 9.97
CA ASN A 52 11.05 1.32 10.06
C ASN A 52 10.63 1.17 11.53
N ALA A 53 9.68 1.97 11.97
CA ALA A 53 9.18 1.95 13.34
C ALA A 53 8.83 0.52 13.78
N VAL A 54 9.40 0.07 14.90
CA VAL A 54 8.94 -1.12 15.61
C VAL A 54 7.60 -0.76 16.21
N VAL A 55 6.55 -1.39 15.72
CA VAL A 55 5.17 -1.06 16.12
C VAL A 55 4.51 -2.17 16.94
N LEU A 56 5.04 -3.39 16.82
CA LEU A 56 4.54 -4.58 17.53
C LEU A 56 5.72 -5.43 18.02
N GLY A 57 5.44 -6.45 18.84
CA GLY A 57 6.48 -7.38 19.29
C GLY A 57 7.23 -8.04 18.13
N ALA A 58 8.52 -8.30 18.29
CA ALA A 58 9.44 -8.78 17.24
C ALA A 58 9.05 -10.12 16.57
N THR A 59 8.12 -10.86 17.14
CA THR A 59 7.62 -12.14 16.60
C THR A 59 6.28 -12.00 15.88
N VAL A 60 5.73 -10.78 15.79
CA VAL A 60 4.39 -10.56 15.23
C VAL A 60 4.47 -10.31 13.74
N ASP A 61 3.79 -11.17 12.98
CA ASP A 61 3.49 -11.00 11.57
C ASP A 61 1.99 -10.79 11.42
N ALA A 62 1.60 -9.60 10.96
CA ALA A 62 0.20 -9.24 10.81
C ALA A 62 0.00 -8.26 9.66
N ASP A 63 -1.16 -8.33 9.00
CA ASP A 63 -1.64 -7.29 8.12
C ASP A 63 -2.82 -6.59 8.78
N LEU A 64 -2.80 -5.26 8.77
CA LEU A 64 -3.83 -4.44 9.39
C LEU A 64 -4.61 -3.72 8.30
N PHE A 65 -5.89 -3.99 8.23
CA PHE A 65 -6.83 -3.33 7.34
C PHE A 65 -7.60 -2.27 8.10
N ALA A 66 -7.69 -1.07 7.57
CA ALA A 66 -8.60 -0.05 8.05
C ALA A 66 -9.17 0.72 6.87
N TYR A 67 -10.32 1.34 7.08
CA TYR A 67 -10.96 2.21 6.11
C TYR A 67 -11.57 3.42 6.80
N ALA A 68 -11.81 4.44 6.02
CA ALA A 68 -12.65 5.58 6.37
C ALA A 68 -13.55 5.87 5.17
N GLU A 69 -14.80 6.12 5.40
CA GLU A 69 -15.79 6.24 4.35
C GLU A 69 -16.71 7.44 4.53
N ASP A 70 -17.35 7.80 3.44
CA ASP A 70 -18.55 8.64 3.42
C ASP A 70 -19.65 7.97 2.60
N ASP A 71 -20.64 8.74 2.18
CA ASP A 71 -21.79 8.20 1.43
C ASP A 71 -21.43 7.68 0.03
N LEU A 72 -20.32 8.13 -0.56
CA LEU A 72 -19.94 7.86 -1.95
C LEU A 72 -18.65 7.04 -2.08
N GLU A 73 -17.68 7.27 -1.20
CA GLU A 73 -16.32 6.75 -1.34
C GLU A 73 -15.79 6.21 -0.02
N ALA A 74 -14.91 5.22 -0.10
CA ALA A 74 -14.13 4.75 1.04
C ALA A 74 -12.64 4.77 0.71
N SER A 75 -11.84 5.30 1.64
CA SER A 75 -10.37 5.17 1.61
C SER A 75 -9.97 3.96 2.42
N VAL A 76 -9.24 3.06 1.79
CA VAL A 76 -8.72 1.84 2.41
C VAL A 76 -7.23 1.99 2.65
N GLN A 77 -6.77 1.52 3.80
CA GLN A 77 -5.35 1.45 4.14
C GLN A 77 -5.01 0.07 4.67
N VAL A 78 -3.89 -0.48 4.20
CA VAL A 78 -3.35 -1.75 4.66
C VAL A 78 -1.90 -1.55 5.08
N PHE A 79 -1.56 -1.98 6.30
CA PHE A 79 -0.19 -2.02 6.78
C PHE A 79 0.28 -3.46 6.86
N PHE A 80 1.40 -3.75 6.24
CA PHE A 80 2.06 -5.05 6.25
C PHE A 80 3.13 -5.07 7.33
N VAL A 81 2.90 -5.80 8.41
CA VAL A 81 3.82 -5.93 9.55
C VAL A 81 4.49 -7.29 9.52
N ARG A 82 5.80 -7.32 9.51
CA ARG A 82 6.62 -8.54 9.58
C ARG A 82 7.73 -8.35 10.61
N GLY A 83 7.84 -9.32 11.54
CA GLY A 83 8.79 -9.21 12.65
C GLY A 83 8.54 -7.97 13.51
N GLY A 84 7.29 -7.60 13.73
CA GLY A 84 6.89 -6.42 14.51
C GLY A 84 7.16 -5.07 13.85
N ARG A 85 7.63 -5.03 12.60
CA ARG A 85 7.98 -3.81 11.86
C ARG A 85 7.06 -3.62 10.66
N ILE A 86 6.65 -2.39 10.38
CA ILE A 86 5.95 -2.07 9.14
C ILE A 86 6.93 -2.24 7.97
N ARG A 87 6.65 -3.18 7.07
CA ARG A 87 7.45 -3.46 5.87
C ARG A 87 6.88 -2.80 4.62
N GLY A 88 5.63 -2.45 4.66
CA GLY A 88 4.96 -1.76 3.56
C GLY A 88 3.60 -1.26 3.98
N GLN A 89 3.08 -0.37 3.17
CA GLN A 89 1.70 0.11 3.27
C GLN A 89 1.12 0.23 1.87
N ARG A 90 -0.18 0.00 1.77
CA ARG A 90 -0.95 0.19 0.54
C ARG A 90 -2.22 0.94 0.88
N GLY A 91 -2.56 1.93 0.07
CA GLY A 91 -3.80 2.68 0.21
C GLY A 91 -4.42 2.95 -1.14
N TRP A 92 -5.74 2.92 -1.21
CA TRP A 92 -6.52 3.25 -2.40
C TRP A 92 -7.91 3.75 -2.02
N ILE A 93 -8.59 4.36 -2.98
CA ILE A 93 -9.97 4.79 -2.84
C ILE A 93 -10.86 3.79 -3.59
N VAL A 94 -12.00 3.45 -3.01
CA VAL A 94 -13.06 2.65 -3.63
C VAL A 94 -14.35 3.48 -3.66
N GLU A 95 -15.06 3.41 -4.77
CA GLU A 95 -16.40 3.98 -4.87
C GLU A 95 -17.40 3.00 -4.27
N LYS A 96 -18.32 3.51 -3.48
CA LYS A 96 -19.41 2.72 -2.88
C LYS A 96 -20.53 2.58 -3.92
N VAL A 97 -20.57 1.42 -4.57
CA VAL A 97 -21.56 1.14 -5.62
C VAL A 97 -22.87 0.58 -5.05
N ASN A 98 -22.84 0.03 -3.83
CA ASN A 98 -23.98 -0.64 -3.18
C ASN A 98 -24.04 -0.30 -1.69
N ASP A 99 -25.22 -0.51 -1.08
CA ASP A 99 -25.45 -0.51 0.38
C ASP A 99 -24.80 -1.73 1.07
N SER A 100 -23.51 -1.96 0.82
CA SER A 100 -22.78 -3.04 1.48
C SER A 100 -22.51 -2.68 2.94
N THR A 101 -22.67 -3.65 3.83
CA THR A 101 -22.32 -3.49 5.24
C THR A 101 -20.79 -3.41 5.41
N ASP A 102 -20.33 -2.83 6.52
CA ASP A 102 -18.90 -2.77 6.88
C ASP A 102 -18.24 -4.16 6.86
N ALA A 103 -18.97 -5.19 7.31
CA ALA A 103 -18.50 -6.56 7.33
C ALA A 103 -18.28 -7.12 5.92
N GLN A 104 -19.18 -6.83 4.98
CA GLN A 104 -19.06 -7.21 3.57
C GLN A 104 -17.95 -6.43 2.88
N LEU A 105 -17.80 -5.13 3.18
CA LEU A 105 -16.73 -4.31 2.65
C LEU A 105 -15.35 -4.89 3.04
N ILE A 106 -15.15 -5.16 4.32
CA ILE A 106 -13.89 -5.74 4.81
C ILE A 106 -13.62 -7.10 4.18
N GLU A 107 -14.62 -7.96 4.03
CA GLU A 107 -14.50 -9.25 3.37
C GLU A 107 -14.01 -9.11 1.92
N GLN A 108 -14.63 -8.22 1.14
CA GLN A 108 -14.25 -7.93 -0.23
C GLN A 108 -12.82 -7.38 -0.34
N LEU A 109 -12.44 -6.47 0.56
CA LEU A 109 -11.10 -5.89 0.59
C LEU A 109 -10.02 -6.92 0.87
N ILE A 110 -10.25 -7.82 1.83
CA ILE A 110 -9.33 -8.92 2.14
C ILE A 110 -9.23 -9.84 0.93
N ALA A 111 -10.36 -10.26 0.36
CA ALA A 111 -10.39 -11.12 -0.81
C ALA A 111 -9.63 -10.50 -1.99
N GLN A 112 -9.84 -9.22 -2.27
CA GLN A 112 -9.16 -8.50 -3.35
C GLN A 112 -7.63 -8.47 -3.14
N VAL A 113 -7.16 -8.07 -1.95
CA VAL A 113 -5.72 -7.96 -1.67
C VAL A 113 -5.01 -9.30 -1.79
N TYR A 114 -5.62 -10.36 -1.25
CA TYR A 114 -4.97 -11.67 -1.24
C TYR A 114 -5.20 -12.51 -2.50
N SER A 115 -6.22 -12.21 -3.32
CA SER A 115 -6.38 -12.85 -4.63
C SER A 115 -5.22 -12.53 -5.57
N ASP A 116 -4.75 -11.29 -5.59
CA ASP A 116 -3.57 -10.88 -6.36
C ASP A 116 -2.33 -11.65 -5.94
N ILE A 117 -2.16 -11.84 -4.62
CA ILE A 117 -1.04 -12.58 -4.03
C ILE A 117 -1.16 -14.08 -4.38
N ALA A 118 -2.35 -14.67 -4.22
CA ALA A 118 -2.60 -16.08 -4.53
C ALA A 118 -2.33 -16.38 -6.02
N ALA A 119 -2.77 -15.50 -6.94
CA ALA A 119 -2.50 -15.62 -8.37
C ALA A 119 -1.00 -15.55 -8.68
N SER A 120 -0.27 -14.64 -8.02
CA SER A 120 1.18 -14.50 -8.16
C SER A 120 1.92 -15.74 -7.65
N LEU A 121 1.51 -16.33 -6.53
CA LEU A 121 2.10 -17.55 -5.99
C LEU A 121 1.82 -18.77 -6.88
N ALA A 122 0.64 -18.86 -7.46
CA ALA A 122 0.28 -19.94 -8.38
C ALA A 122 1.07 -19.92 -9.69
N SER A 123 1.50 -18.75 -10.15
CA SER A 123 2.29 -18.57 -11.38
C SER A 123 3.79 -18.82 -11.19
N GLN A 124 4.30 -18.77 -9.95
CA GLN A 124 5.72 -18.93 -9.61
C GLN A 124 6.05 -20.36 -9.16
N LYS A 125 5.80 -21.39 -10.00
CA LYS A 125 6.03 -22.80 -9.65
C LYS A 125 7.51 -23.18 -9.43
N ASP A 126 8.50 -22.36 -9.78
CA ASP A 126 9.93 -22.68 -9.77
C ASP A 126 10.90 -21.57 -9.30
N ALA A 127 10.42 -20.49 -8.70
CA ALA A 127 11.34 -19.48 -8.17
C ALA A 127 11.56 -19.69 -6.67
N GLU A 128 12.87 -19.81 -6.28
CA GLU A 128 13.32 -19.80 -4.88
C GLU A 128 12.42 -18.87 -4.04
N LYS A 129 11.93 -19.37 -2.89
CA LYS A 129 11.16 -18.63 -1.88
C LYS A 129 11.83 -17.27 -1.61
N SER A 130 11.60 -16.31 -2.49
CA SER A 130 11.86 -14.93 -2.22
C SER A 130 10.88 -14.55 -1.11
N LEU A 131 11.39 -14.25 0.06
CA LEU A 131 10.66 -13.68 1.20
C LEU A 131 10.07 -12.33 0.74
N ASN A 132 8.98 -12.37 0.02
CA ASN A 132 8.25 -11.18 -0.38
C ASN A 132 7.55 -10.62 0.86
N SER A 133 7.64 -9.31 1.06
CA SER A 133 6.96 -8.57 2.13
C SER A 133 5.43 -8.75 2.12
N TYR A 134 4.91 -9.44 1.13
CA TYR A 134 3.50 -9.64 0.83
C TYR A 134 3.00 -11.09 1.04
N ASP A 135 3.83 -11.99 1.62
CA ASP A 135 3.34 -13.32 2.00
C ASP A 135 2.19 -13.18 3.01
N ILE A 136 1.19 -14.06 2.89
CA ILE A 136 0.03 -14.05 3.80
C ILE A 136 0.52 -14.24 5.25
N PRO A 137 0.20 -13.32 6.18
CA PRO A 137 0.66 -13.39 7.56
C PRO A 137 -0.10 -14.46 8.37
N ARG A 138 0.31 -14.66 9.61
CA ARG A 138 -0.44 -15.49 10.57
C ARG A 138 -1.69 -14.79 11.10
N SER A 139 -1.72 -13.49 11.07
CA SER A 139 -2.79 -12.68 11.65
C SER A 139 -3.21 -11.58 10.68
N VAL A 140 -4.51 -11.48 10.44
CA VAL A 140 -5.14 -10.37 9.72
C VAL A 140 -6.00 -9.62 10.71
N LEU A 141 -5.68 -8.34 10.93
CA LEU A 141 -6.35 -7.47 11.88
C LEU A 141 -7.29 -6.55 11.11
N VAL A 142 -8.53 -6.48 11.56
CA VAL A 142 -9.62 -5.76 10.89
C VAL A 142 -10.39 -4.88 11.88
N PRO A 143 -11.02 -3.78 11.44
CA PRO A 143 -11.83 -2.94 12.31
C PRO A 143 -13.17 -3.56 12.67
N VAL A 144 -13.72 -4.38 11.77
CA VAL A 144 -15.01 -5.08 11.91
C VAL A 144 -14.84 -6.52 11.46
N GLU A 145 -15.53 -7.44 12.09
CA GLU A 145 -15.50 -8.86 11.75
C GLU A 145 -16.16 -9.11 10.39
N PRO A 146 -15.49 -9.79 9.42
CA PRO A 146 -16.09 -10.15 8.14
C PRO A 146 -17.30 -11.05 8.31
N GLU A 147 -18.24 -10.98 7.38
CA GLU A 147 -19.48 -11.78 7.43
C GLU A 147 -19.17 -13.29 7.38
N ASN A 148 -18.28 -13.71 6.46
CA ASN A 148 -17.88 -15.10 6.27
C ASN A 148 -16.45 -15.35 6.78
N LYS A 149 -16.14 -14.88 8.00
CA LYS A 149 -14.82 -14.94 8.63
C LYS A 149 -14.17 -16.32 8.56
N GLU A 150 -14.90 -17.39 8.89
CA GLU A 150 -14.36 -18.75 8.94
C GLU A 150 -13.97 -19.27 7.55
N GLN A 151 -14.78 -18.99 6.55
CA GLN A 151 -14.50 -19.38 5.16
C GLN A 151 -13.28 -18.61 4.62
N LEU A 152 -13.22 -17.31 4.90
CA LEU A 152 -12.11 -16.42 4.51
C LEU A 152 -10.81 -16.84 5.18
N ALA A 153 -10.83 -17.17 6.48
CA ALA A 153 -9.68 -17.66 7.22
C ALA A 153 -9.20 -19.01 6.70
N SER A 154 -10.13 -19.92 6.35
CA SER A 154 -9.82 -21.23 5.77
C SER A 154 -9.15 -21.12 4.41
N TRP A 155 -9.69 -20.24 3.54
CA TRP A 155 -9.09 -19.94 2.24
C TRP A 155 -7.68 -19.37 2.37
N LEU A 156 -7.49 -18.39 3.24
CA LEU A 156 -6.17 -17.79 3.49
C LEU A 156 -5.18 -18.81 4.06
N ALA A 157 -5.65 -19.72 4.92
CA ALA A 157 -4.84 -20.78 5.50
C ALA A 157 -4.37 -21.78 4.44
N GLU A 158 -5.23 -22.12 3.47
CA GLU A 158 -4.90 -22.99 2.34
C GLU A 158 -3.82 -22.34 1.44
N VAL A 159 -4.02 -21.08 1.04
CA VAL A 159 -3.06 -20.34 0.21
C VAL A 159 -1.71 -20.16 0.93
N ARG A 160 -1.75 -19.88 2.23
CA ARG A 160 -0.54 -19.72 3.06
C ARG A 160 0.19 -21.04 3.32
N GLY A 161 -0.51 -22.17 3.32
CA GLY A 161 -0.01 -23.45 3.78
C GLY A 161 0.13 -23.54 5.32
N GLY A 162 -0.75 -22.85 6.05
CA GLY A 162 -0.74 -22.83 7.52
C GLY A 162 -1.82 -21.91 8.09
N PRO A 163 -2.09 -21.95 9.41
CA PRO A 163 -3.21 -21.27 10.01
C PRO A 163 -3.13 -19.73 9.85
N VAL A 164 -4.27 -19.11 9.57
CA VAL A 164 -4.45 -17.65 9.51
C VAL A 164 -5.61 -17.28 10.44
N GLU A 165 -5.36 -16.33 11.33
CA GLU A 165 -6.35 -15.77 12.24
C GLU A 165 -6.82 -14.41 11.75
N ILE A 166 -8.13 -14.22 11.62
CA ILE A 166 -8.74 -12.91 11.37
C ILE A 166 -9.36 -12.43 12.67
N SER A 167 -8.98 -11.26 13.16
CA SER A 167 -9.46 -10.75 14.45
C SER A 167 -9.56 -9.24 14.51
N VAL A 168 -10.46 -8.77 15.39
CA VAL A 168 -10.65 -7.34 15.70
C VAL A 168 -9.89 -7.04 17.00
N PRO A 169 -8.78 -6.28 16.96
CA PRO A 169 -8.00 -6.00 18.15
C PRO A 169 -8.72 -5.01 19.07
N GLN A 170 -8.99 -5.43 20.31
CA GLN A 170 -9.74 -4.63 21.28
C GLN A 170 -8.86 -3.79 22.20
N ARG A 171 -7.60 -4.18 22.43
CA ARG A 171 -6.69 -3.54 23.39
C ARG A 171 -5.22 -3.86 23.08
N GLY A 172 -4.33 -3.09 23.69
CA GLY A 172 -2.87 -3.23 23.53
C GLY A 172 -2.34 -2.68 22.21
N ASP A 173 -1.08 -2.96 21.93
CA ASP A 173 -0.32 -2.38 20.80
C ASP A 173 -1.00 -2.59 19.43
N LYS A 174 -1.66 -3.74 19.24
CA LYS A 174 -2.40 -4.03 18.01
C LYS A 174 -3.58 -3.07 17.82
N ALA A 175 -4.30 -2.75 18.89
CA ALA A 175 -5.43 -1.81 18.83
C ALA A 175 -4.94 -0.36 18.62
N GLU A 176 -3.82 0.03 19.24
CA GLU A 176 -3.23 1.35 19.01
C GLU A 176 -2.72 1.50 17.56
N LEU A 177 -2.07 0.47 17.04
CA LEU A 177 -1.65 0.47 15.62
C LEU A 177 -2.86 0.53 14.68
N MET A 178 -3.95 -0.17 14.99
CA MET A 178 -5.20 -0.11 14.21
C MET A 178 -5.76 1.32 14.16
N LYS A 179 -5.72 2.07 15.26
CA LYS A 179 -6.13 3.49 15.28
C LYS A 179 -5.27 4.33 14.33
N THR A 180 -3.96 4.07 14.29
CA THR A 180 -3.04 4.75 13.37
C THR A 180 -3.39 4.47 11.92
N VAL A 181 -3.69 3.20 11.57
CA VAL A 181 -4.10 2.83 10.20
C VAL A 181 -5.43 3.49 9.82
N ALA A 182 -6.39 3.51 10.76
CA ALA A 182 -7.69 4.17 10.55
C ALA A 182 -7.55 5.69 10.37
N GLU A 183 -6.65 6.33 11.13
CA GLU A 183 -6.38 7.75 10.97
C GLU A 183 -5.74 8.07 9.61
N ASN A 184 -4.81 7.21 9.15
CA ASN A 184 -4.25 7.35 7.81
C ASN A 184 -5.33 7.20 6.72
N ALA A 185 -6.30 6.32 6.91
CA ALA A 185 -7.43 6.18 6.00
C ALA A 185 -8.28 7.47 5.95
N ARG A 186 -8.58 8.09 7.10
CA ARG A 186 -9.31 9.36 7.17
C ARG A 186 -8.55 10.50 6.49
N GLN A 187 -7.26 10.62 6.76
CA GLN A 187 -6.42 11.65 6.15
C GLN A 187 -6.34 11.45 4.63
N SER A 188 -6.21 10.21 4.16
CA SER A 188 -6.19 9.89 2.74
C SER A 188 -7.51 10.26 2.05
N LEU A 189 -8.66 9.98 2.67
CA LEU A 189 -9.96 10.37 2.14
C LEU A 189 -10.12 11.89 2.08
N THR A 190 -9.72 12.59 3.15
CA THR A 190 -9.75 14.06 3.20
C THR A 190 -8.88 14.68 2.12
N LEU A 191 -7.66 14.15 1.94
CA LEU A 191 -6.74 14.62 0.91
C LEU A 191 -7.27 14.35 -0.51
N HIS A 192 -7.87 13.17 -0.74
CA HIS A 192 -8.51 12.84 -2.01
C HIS A 192 -9.61 13.83 -2.36
N LYS A 193 -10.51 14.11 -1.41
CA LYS A 193 -11.59 15.11 -1.59
C LYS A 193 -11.06 16.50 -1.84
N SER A 194 -10.04 16.93 -1.10
CA SER A 194 -9.44 18.25 -1.29
C SER A 194 -8.80 18.41 -2.68
N ARG A 195 -8.14 17.36 -3.17
CA ARG A 195 -7.58 17.33 -4.54
C ARG A 195 -8.69 17.40 -5.57
N ARG A 196 -9.73 16.56 -5.43
CA ARG A 196 -10.87 16.54 -6.34
C ARG A 196 -11.60 17.90 -6.38
N ALA A 197 -11.78 18.55 -5.24
CA ALA A 197 -12.35 19.91 -5.17
C ALA A 197 -11.44 20.95 -5.85
N GLY A 198 -10.13 20.87 -5.61
CA GLY A 198 -9.14 21.73 -6.28
C GLY A 198 -9.11 21.48 -7.79
N ASP A 199 -9.16 20.23 -8.22
CA ASP A 199 -9.22 19.86 -9.63
C ASP A 199 -10.48 20.39 -10.33
N LEU A 200 -11.64 20.39 -9.67
CA LEU A 200 -12.88 20.97 -10.21
C LEU A 200 -12.76 22.49 -10.41
N THR A 201 -12.19 23.21 -9.43
CA THR A 201 -11.99 24.64 -9.52
C THR A 201 -11.00 25.00 -10.63
N THR A 202 -9.86 24.31 -10.70
CA THR A 202 -8.84 24.49 -11.73
C THR A 202 -9.41 24.16 -13.11
N ARG A 203 -10.18 23.09 -13.21
CA ARG A 203 -10.82 22.64 -14.46
C ARG A 203 -11.84 23.64 -14.96
N SER A 204 -12.69 24.17 -14.08
CA SER A 204 -13.64 25.23 -14.43
C SER A 204 -12.94 26.49 -14.92
N ALA A 205 -11.84 26.90 -14.25
CA ALA A 205 -11.02 28.02 -14.70
C ALA A 205 -10.43 27.78 -16.10
N SER A 206 -9.88 26.59 -16.34
CA SER A 206 -9.33 26.20 -17.65
C SER A 206 -10.40 26.19 -18.77
N LEU A 207 -11.62 25.75 -18.47
CA LEU A 207 -12.73 25.79 -19.44
C LEU A 207 -13.12 27.23 -19.78
N VAL A 208 -13.12 28.13 -18.80
CA VAL A 208 -13.36 29.57 -19.02
C VAL A 208 -12.25 30.18 -19.86
N GLU A 209 -10.98 29.91 -19.53
CA GLU A 209 -9.84 30.40 -20.35
C GLU A 209 -9.91 29.88 -21.79
N LEU A 210 -10.30 28.63 -22.00
CA LEU A 210 -10.46 28.06 -23.33
C LEU A 210 -11.63 28.70 -24.09
N GLN A 211 -12.76 28.93 -23.40
CA GLN A 211 -13.91 29.64 -23.97
C GLN A 211 -13.51 31.07 -24.45
N GLU A 212 -12.78 31.81 -23.59
CA GLU A 212 -12.31 33.15 -23.91
C GLU A 212 -11.30 33.15 -25.09
N ALA A 213 -10.34 32.20 -25.06
CA ALA A 213 -9.34 32.07 -26.12
C ALA A 213 -9.94 31.73 -27.50
N LEU A 214 -11.05 31.00 -27.50
CA LEU A 214 -11.79 30.63 -28.72
C LEU A 214 -12.91 31.62 -29.08
N GLU A 215 -13.11 32.70 -28.28
CA GLU A 215 -14.17 33.68 -28.44
C GLU A 215 -15.58 33.08 -28.55
N LEU A 216 -15.84 32.00 -27.76
CA LEU A 216 -17.11 31.31 -27.80
C LEU A 216 -18.16 32.00 -26.94
N PRO A 217 -19.40 32.14 -27.42
CA PRO A 217 -20.44 32.86 -26.69
C PRO A 217 -21.00 32.08 -25.51
N ASP A 218 -20.92 30.74 -25.57
CA ASP A 218 -21.52 29.83 -24.58
C ASP A 218 -20.44 29.02 -23.83
N PRO A 219 -20.71 28.59 -22.57
CA PRO A 219 -19.80 27.73 -21.81
C PRO A 219 -19.55 26.39 -22.47
N LEU A 220 -18.33 25.89 -22.36
CA LEU A 220 -17.91 24.60 -22.90
C LEU A 220 -18.32 23.45 -21.94
N LEU A 221 -19.60 23.08 -21.95
CA LEU A 221 -20.13 21.99 -21.12
C LEU A 221 -19.81 20.61 -21.70
N ARG A 222 -19.67 20.52 -23.03
CA ARG A 222 -19.36 19.28 -23.74
C ARG A 222 -18.37 19.54 -24.86
N ILE A 223 -17.27 18.78 -24.85
CA ILE A 223 -16.23 18.83 -25.88
C ILE A 223 -16.09 17.43 -26.47
N GLU A 224 -16.16 17.32 -27.78
CA GLU A 224 -15.95 16.08 -28.51
C GLU A 224 -14.66 16.18 -29.31
N CYS A 225 -13.78 15.21 -29.16
CA CYS A 225 -12.55 15.10 -29.93
C CYS A 225 -12.57 13.84 -30.78
N TYR A 226 -12.34 14.01 -32.08
CA TYR A 226 -12.32 12.91 -33.05
C TYR A 226 -10.92 12.75 -33.59
N ASP A 227 -10.39 11.53 -33.52
CA ASP A 227 -9.17 11.15 -34.25
C ASP A 227 -9.53 10.18 -35.37
N ILE A 228 -9.13 10.51 -36.61
CA ILE A 228 -9.38 9.71 -37.79
C ILE A 228 -8.04 9.21 -38.31
N SER A 229 -7.86 7.89 -38.25
CA SER A 229 -6.64 7.22 -38.68
C SER A 229 -6.92 6.31 -39.91
N HIS A 230 -5.99 6.26 -40.85
CA HIS A 230 -6.07 5.39 -42.02
C HIS A 230 -4.69 4.86 -42.43
N VAL A 231 -4.68 3.70 -43.09
CA VAL A 231 -3.47 3.15 -43.68
C VAL A 231 -3.52 3.40 -45.20
N GLN A 232 -2.74 4.40 -45.66
CA GLN A 232 -2.64 4.77 -47.08
C GLN A 232 -4.01 4.97 -47.78
N GLY A 233 -4.95 5.58 -47.11
CA GLY A 233 -6.32 5.84 -47.64
C GLY A 233 -7.28 4.67 -47.56
N THR A 234 -6.87 3.54 -46.95
CA THR A 234 -7.70 2.35 -46.73
C THR A 234 -7.86 2.09 -45.24
N ASN A 235 -8.88 1.28 -44.86
CA ASN A 235 -9.14 0.90 -43.46
C ASN A 235 -9.26 2.11 -42.52
N VAL A 236 -10.09 3.08 -42.90
CA VAL A 236 -10.36 4.27 -42.11
C VAL A 236 -11.04 3.86 -40.81
N VAL A 237 -10.47 4.23 -39.69
CA VAL A 237 -11.03 4.07 -38.35
C VAL A 237 -11.08 5.42 -37.65
N ALA A 238 -12.07 5.63 -36.82
CA ALA A 238 -12.21 6.84 -36.03
C ALA A 238 -12.36 6.48 -34.55
N SER A 239 -11.73 7.24 -33.68
CA SER A 239 -12.00 7.24 -32.26
C SER A 239 -12.61 8.58 -31.84
N MET A 240 -13.49 8.55 -30.86
CA MET A 240 -14.11 9.73 -30.29
C MET A 240 -13.92 9.71 -28.77
N VAL A 241 -13.48 10.82 -28.22
CA VAL A 241 -13.45 11.05 -26.79
C VAL A 241 -14.37 12.23 -26.48
N VAL A 242 -15.19 12.07 -25.47
CA VAL A 242 -16.14 13.09 -25.02
C VAL A 242 -15.70 13.58 -23.64
N PHE A 243 -15.66 14.90 -23.46
CA PHE A 243 -15.48 15.54 -22.16
C PHE A 243 -16.79 16.25 -21.79
N GLU A 244 -17.32 15.96 -20.63
CA GLU A 244 -18.45 16.67 -20.03
C GLU A 244 -17.96 17.39 -18.77
N ASP A 245 -18.21 18.70 -18.68
CA ASP A 245 -17.70 19.56 -17.61
C ASP A 245 -16.16 19.42 -17.38
N GLY A 246 -15.42 19.17 -18.47
CA GLY A 246 -13.97 18.94 -18.45
C GLY A 246 -13.53 17.58 -17.90
N MET A 247 -14.44 16.59 -17.82
CA MET A 247 -14.16 15.20 -17.45
C MET A 247 -14.38 14.27 -18.66
N PRO A 248 -13.44 13.31 -18.92
CA PRO A 248 -13.58 12.34 -19.98
C PRO A 248 -14.62 11.27 -19.65
#